data_70905fb4d6fca81f514dc28767e05e50
#
_entry.id   70905fb4d6fca81f514dc28767e05e50
#
_cell.length_a   1.000
_cell.length_b   1.000
_cell.length_c   1.000
_cell.angle_alpha   90.00
_cell.angle_beta   90.00
_cell.angle_gamma   90.00
#
_symmetry.space_group_name_H-M   'P 1'
#
loop_
_entity.id
_entity.type
_entity.pdbx_description
1 polymer ?
#
loop_
_entity_poly.entity_id
_entity_poly.type
_entity_poly.pdbx_seq_one_letter_code
_entity_poly.pdbx_strand_id
1 'polypeptide(L)'
;VRALNEACAKDGEPISRAFAPLRTWLASEPLAAAPKLDVAVATVFTTQDAITEIRQIADAVRRQPVPPVEMLHVFGEKHDEWELAGEIDLPAFQAGSPPYSNVADGGAIDFVDGVVARQGTQRSRISFVIPKSAMPASGWPVVLFAHGTGGSYDNVFDVEIGTALAKLGIASASYDGIVHGPRNETGASVEISFFN
;
A
#
# COMPACT_ATOMS: atom_id res chain seq x y z
N VAL A 1 -28.98 -7.91 26.36
CA VAL A 1 -29.49 -8.99 25.51
C VAL A 1 -30.95 -8.72 25.11
N ARG A 2 -31.85 -8.40 26.06
CA ARG A 2 -33.28 -8.16 25.77
C ARG A 2 -33.49 -6.97 24.84
N ALA A 3 -32.84 -5.84 25.07
CA ALA A 3 -32.90 -4.65 24.22
C ALA A 3 -32.33 -4.91 22.80
N LEU A 4 -31.29 -5.71 22.66
CA LEU A 4 -30.71 -6.10 21.37
C LEU A 4 -31.67 -7.01 20.60
N ASN A 5 -32.34 -7.94 21.27
CA ASN A 5 -33.36 -8.80 20.65
C ASN A 5 -34.59 -8.02 20.21
N GLU A 6 -35.02 -7.01 20.98
CA GLU A 6 -36.18 -6.17 20.65
C GLU A 6 -35.89 -5.18 19.52
N ALA A 7 -34.69 -4.57 19.50
CA ALA A 7 -34.28 -3.62 18.44
C ALA A 7 -34.01 -4.29 17.10
N CYS A 8 -33.61 -5.58 17.10
CA CYS A 8 -33.28 -6.34 15.88
C CYS A 8 -34.36 -7.35 15.48
N ALA A 9 -35.53 -7.31 16.10
CA ALA A 9 -36.55 -8.38 15.99
C ALA A 9 -37.44 -8.28 14.73
N LYS A 10 -37.35 -7.21 13.93
CA LYS A 10 -38.13 -7.12 12.68
C LYS A 10 -37.37 -7.87 11.58
N ASP A 11 -37.78 -9.09 11.33
CA ASP A 11 -37.28 -9.88 10.20
C ASP A 11 -37.43 -9.11 8.88
N GLY A 12 -36.34 -9.02 8.13
CA GLY A 12 -36.28 -8.36 6.84
C GLY A 12 -35.62 -6.98 6.83
N GLU A 13 -35.46 -6.31 7.96
CA GLU A 13 -34.74 -5.04 8.02
C GLU A 13 -33.22 -5.25 7.82
N PRO A 14 -32.52 -4.33 7.11
CA PRO A 14 -31.09 -4.45 6.86
C PRO A 14 -30.28 -4.63 8.16
N ILE A 15 -30.64 -3.91 9.22
CA ILE A 15 -29.99 -3.98 10.52
C ILE A 15 -30.18 -5.36 11.18
N SER A 16 -31.36 -5.95 11.06
CA SER A 16 -31.64 -7.29 11.59
C SER A 16 -30.74 -8.34 10.92
N ARG A 17 -30.55 -8.25 9.60
CA ARG A 17 -29.66 -9.12 8.84
C ARG A 17 -28.20 -8.94 9.23
N ALA A 18 -27.74 -7.70 9.38
CA ALA A 18 -26.39 -7.41 9.80
C ALA A 18 -26.02 -8.03 11.15
N PHE A 19 -26.97 -8.06 12.09
CA PHE A 19 -26.74 -8.64 13.44
C PHE A 19 -27.10 -10.13 13.56
N ALA A 20 -27.51 -10.82 12.50
CA ALA A 20 -27.81 -12.24 12.52
C ALA A 20 -26.63 -13.10 13.03
N PRO A 21 -25.37 -12.89 12.62
CA PRO A 21 -24.23 -13.64 13.14
C PRO A 21 -24.06 -13.50 14.65
N LEU A 22 -24.27 -12.30 15.19
CA LEU A 22 -24.19 -12.05 16.64
C LEU A 22 -25.27 -12.81 17.38
N ARG A 23 -26.51 -12.82 16.88
CA ARG A 23 -27.60 -13.60 17.51
C ARG A 23 -27.28 -15.09 17.54
N THR A 24 -26.77 -15.63 16.44
CA THR A 24 -26.36 -17.03 16.37
C THR A 24 -25.25 -17.34 17.40
N TRP A 25 -24.27 -16.47 17.49
CA TRP A 25 -23.18 -16.63 18.45
C TRP A 25 -23.68 -16.55 19.91
N LEU A 26 -24.55 -15.60 20.25
CA LEU A 26 -25.15 -15.47 21.58
C LEU A 26 -26.01 -16.67 21.98
N ALA A 27 -26.59 -17.37 20.99
CA ALA A 27 -27.38 -18.58 21.20
C ALA A 27 -26.54 -19.87 21.20
N SER A 28 -25.22 -19.77 20.99
CA SER A 28 -24.33 -20.94 20.95
C SER A 28 -24.21 -21.61 22.35
N GLU A 29 -24.11 -22.95 22.38
CA GLU A 29 -24.04 -23.74 23.59
C GLU A 29 -23.01 -23.28 24.62
N PRO A 30 -21.77 -22.88 24.26
CA PRO A 30 -20.81 -22.37 25.22
C PRO A 30 -21.27 -21.10 25.95
N LEU A 31 -22.05 -20.25 25.28
CA LEU A 31 -22.58 -19.01 25.87
C LEU A 31 -23.90 -19.23 26.62
N ALA A 32 -24.74 -20.15 26.14
CA ALA A 32 -25.98 -20.51 26.84
C ALA A 32 -25.71 -21.14 28.20
N ALA A 33 -24.58 -21.83 28.35
CA ALA A 33 -24.11 -22.42 29.61
C ALA A 33 -23.31 -21.44 30.50
N ALA A 34 -22.92 -20.26 29.98
CA ALA A 34 -22.18 -19.28 30.76
C ALA A 34 -23.10 -18.54 31.75
N PRO A 35 -22.63 -18.23 32.98
CA PRO A 35 -23.40 -17.40 33.91
C PRO A 35 -23.63 -16.04 33.25
N LYS A 36 -24.89 -15.58 33.21
CA LYS A 36 -25.42 -14.37 32.57
C LYS A 36 -24.36 -13.36 32.15
N LEU A 37 -23.91 -13.45 30.91
CA LEU A 37 -23.09 -12.42 30.29
C LEU A 37 -23.96 -11.17 30.09
N ASP A 38 -23.64 -10.12 30.80
CA ASP A 38 -24.25 -8.82 30.64
C ASP A 38 -23.51 -8.09 29.52
N VAL A 39 -23.99 -8.22 28.29
CA VAL A 39 -23.40 -7.55 27.12
C VAL A 39 -23.84 -6.10 27.11
N ALA A 40 -22.94 -5.19 27.50
CA ALA A 40 -23.21 -3.76 27.51
C ALA A 40 -23.18 -3.14 26.11
N VAL A 41 -22.28 -3.60 25.23
CA VAL A 41 -22.13 -3.14 23.86
C VAL A 41 -21.72 -4.31 22.96
N ALA A 42 -22.26 -4.37 21.75
CA ALA A 42 -21.86 -5.33 20.74
C ALA A 42 -21.89 -4.69 19.36
N THR A 43 -20.98 -5.12 18.47
CA THR A 43 -20.94 -4.76 17.06
C THR A 43 -20.64 -5.98 16.21
N VAL A 44 -21.06 -5.93 14.96
CA VAL A 44 -20.76 -6.95 13.93
C VAL A 44 -20.07 -6.26 12.78
N PHE A 45 -18.96 -6.83 12.32
CA PHE A 45 -18.24 -6.38 11.13
C PHE A 45 -17.73 -7.59 10.36
N THR A 46 -17.57 -7.41 9.06
CA THR A 46 -16.93 -8.40 8.20
C THR A 46 -15.45 -8.04 8.09
N THR A 47 -14.58 -9.01 8.35
CA THR A 47 -13.15 -8.85 8.11
C THR A 47 -12.87 -8.92 6.62
N GLN A 48 -12.04 -8.01 6.14
CA GLN A 48 -11.57 -8.05 4.76
C GLN A 48 -10.63 -9.23 4.55
N ASP A 49 -10.72 -9.89 3.40
CA ASP A 49 -9.69 -10.85 2.95
C ASP A 49 -8.54 -10.09 2.25
N ALA A 50 -7.77 -9.36 3.05
CA ALA A 50 -6.65 -8.58 2.55
C ALA A 50 -5.53 -9.46 1.95
N ILE A 51 -5.43 -10.72 2.37
CA ILE A 51 -4.34 -11.61 1.91
C ILE A 51 -4.56 -12.02 0.45
N THR A 52 -5.76 -12.42 0.09
CA THR A 52 -6.08 -12.83 -1.28
C THR A 52 -5.94 -11.66 -2.25
N GLU A 53 -6.50 -10.50 -1.92
CA GLU A 53 -6.41 -9.29 -2.75
C GLU A 53 -4.96 -8.83 -2.94
N ILE A 54 -4.17 -8.75 -1.87
CA ILE A 54 -2.74 -8.35 -1.97
C ILE A 54 -1.95 -9.32 -2.85
N ARG A 55 -2.21 -10.63 -2.75
CA ARG A 55 -1.54 -11.61 -3.61
C ARG A 55 -1.90 -11.42 -5.07
N GLN A 56 -3.18 -11.21 -5.39
CA GLN A 56 -3.64 -10.94 -6.75
C GLN A 56 -3.00 -9.66 -7.33
N ILE A 57 -2.90 -8.59 -6.52
CA ILE A 57 -2.22 -7.35 -6.91
C ILE A 57 -0.73 -7.62 -7.17
N ALA A 58 -0.05 -8.31 -6.26
CA ALA A 58 1.37 -8.64 -6.41
C ALA A 58 1.63 -9.48 -7.68
N ASP A 59 0.74 -10.43 -7.98
CA ASP A 59 0.83 -11.23 -9.20
C ASP A 59 0.52 -10.41 -10.46
N ALA A 60 -0.39 -9.45 -10.39
CA ALA A 60 -0.64 -8.51 -11.47
C ALA A 60 0.59 -7.62 -11.75
N VAL A 61 1.25 -7.12 -10.71
CA VAL A 61 2.50 -6.36 -10.83
C VAL A 61 3.62 -7.21 -11.45
N ARG A 62 3.82 -8.45 -10.97
CA ARG A 62 4.85 -9.35 -11.51
C ARG A 62 4.67 -9.71 -12.98
N ARG A 63 3.45 -9.68 -13.48
CA ARG A 63 3.15 -9.92 -14.90
C ARG A 63 3.41 -8.71 -15.79
N GLN A 64 3.62 -7.51 -15.21
CA GLN A 64 3.97 -6.34 -16.01
C GLN A 64 5.39 -6.47 -16.54
N PRO A 65 5.67 -5.96 -17.75
CA PRO A 65 7.04 -5.83 -18.21
C PRO A 65 7.82 -4.92 -17.27
N VAL A 66 9.10 -5.22 -17.07
CA VAL A 66 9.97 -4.34 -16.27
C VAL A 66 10.12 -3.01 -17.03
N PRO A 67 9.68 -1.90 -16.44
CA PRO A 67 9.79 -0.61 -17.11
C PRO A 67 11.25 -0.15 -17.18
N PRO A 68 11.68 0.50 -18.27
CA PRO A 68 13.00 1.08 -18.33
C PRO A 68 13.11 2.27 -17.40
N VAL A 69 14.33 2.52 -16.90
CA VAL A 69 14.66 3.79 -16.27
C VAL A 69 15.03 4.79 -17.35
N GLU A 70 14.30 5.87 -17.41
CA GLU A 70 14.51 6.96 -18.37
C GLU A 70 15.29 8.11 -17.71
N MET A 71 15.93 8.94 -18.52
CA MET A 71 16.69 10.13 -18.10
C MET A 71 17.68 9.86 -16.96
N LEU A 72 18.23 8.64 -16.91
CA LEU A 72 19.20 8.26 -15.88
C LEU A 72 20.45 9.15 -15.99
N HIS A 73 20.83 9.78 -14.90
CA HIS A 73 21.98 10.67 -14.81
C HIS A 73 22.67 10.56 -13.45
N VAL A 74 23.92 11.01 -13.40
CA VAL A 74 24.62 11.16 -12.13
C VAL A 74 24.06 12.38 -11.41
N PHE A 75 23.46 12.15 -10.24
CA PHE A 75 22.94 13.19 -9.36
C PHE A 75 24.04 13.72 -8.44
N GLY A 76 24.89 12.82 -7.93
CA GLY A 76 25.99 13.11 -7.05
C GLY A 76 27.06 12.03 -7.02
N GLU A 77 28.17 12.37 -6.40
CA GLU A 77 29.29 11.45 -6.20
C GLU A 77 29.87 11.64 -4.80
N LYS A 78 30.03 10.55 -4.06
CA LYS A 78 30.74 10.51 -2.79
C LYS A 78 31.95 9.58 -2.88
N HIS A 79 32.73 9.48 -1.81
CA HIS A 79 33.95 8.67 -1.81
C HIS A 79 33.70 7.21 -2.22
N ASP A 80 32.68 6.57 -1.66
CA ASP A 80 32.43 5.13 -1.80
C ASP A 80 31.27 4.80 -2.75
N GLU A 81 30.57 5.83 -3.31
CA GLU A 81 29.31 5.63 -4.03
C GLU A 81 29.07 6.64 -5.15
N TRP A 82 28.25 6.21 -6.12
CA TRP A 82 27.57 7.06 -7.08
C TRP A 82 26.12 7.22 -6.68
N GLU A 83 25.63 8.45 -6.74
CA GLU A 83 24.21 8.78 -6.61
C GLU A 83 23.65 9.02 -8.01
N LEU A 84 22.67 8.20 -8.41
CA LEU A 84 22.02 8.30 -9.71
C LEU A 84 20.55 8.64 -9.50
N ALA A 85 20.00 9.42 -10.43
CA ALA A 85 18.57 9.73 -10.47
C ALA A 85 18.03 9.53 -11.88
N GLY A 86 16.75 9.21 -11.98
CA GLY A 86 16.06 9.01 -13.24
C GLY A 86 14.54 9.00 -13.04
N GLU A 87 13.84 8.56 -14.04
CA GLU A 87 12.38 8.42 -14.03
C GLU A 87 11.96 7.04 -14.48
N ILE A 88 10.80 6.59 -13.99
CA ILE A 88 10.25 5.28 -14.29
C ILE A 88 8.73 5.38 -14.40
N ASP A 89 8.15 4.65 -15.35
CA ASP A 89 6.72 4.54 -15.51
C ASP A 89 6.19 3.31 -14.76
N LEU A 90 5.51 3.54 -13.65
CA LEU A 90 4.93 2.47 -12.82
C LEU A 90 3.51 2.16 -13.26
N PRO A 91 3.08 0.88 -13.28
CA PRO A 91 1.70 0.53 -13.56
C PRO A 91 0.77 1.06 -12.45
N ALA A 92 -0.34 1.69 -12.85
CA ALA A 92 -1.39 2.14 -11.96
C ALA A 92 -2.56 1.15 -11.98
N PHE A 93 -3.05 0.80 -10.80
CA PHE A 93 -4.16 -0.15 -10.63
C PHE A 93 -5.36 0.46 -9.91
N GLN A 94 -5.24 1.64 -9.30
CA GLN A 94 -6.36 2.34 -8.69
C GLN A 94 -7.23 2.97 -9.76
N ALA A 95 -8.53 2.68 -9.72
CA ALA A 95 -9.52 3.28 -10.60
C ALA A 95 -9.88 4.69 -10.14
N GLY A 96 -10.26 5.56 -11.08
CA GLY A 96 -10.67 6.92 -10.77
C GLY A 96 -9.54 7.94 -10.89
N SER A 97 -9.62 9.01 -10.12
CA SER A 97 -8.69 10.15 -10.21
C SER A 97 -8.19 10.58 -8.83
N PRO A 98 -6.86 10.70 -8.64
CA PRO A 98 -6.30 11.21 -7.39
C PRO A 98 -6.81 12.65 -7.12
N PRO A 99 -6.88 13.08 -5.85
CA PRO A 99 -6.28 12.46 -4.66
C PRO A 99 -7.15 11.41 -3.97
N TYR A 100 -8.26 10.96 -4.54
CA TYR A 100 -9.18 9.97 -3.98
C TYR A 100 -9.80 10.39 -2.63
N SER A 101 -10.03 11.69 -2.47
CA SER A 101 -10.51 12.29 -1.22
C SER A 101 -11.99 12.04 -0.96
N ASN A 102 -12.74 11.66 -1.99
CA ASN A 102 -14.15 11.37 -1.91
C ASN A 102 -14.47 10.03 -2.59
N VAL A 103 -15.53 9.37 -2.19
CA VAL A 103 -15.99 8.12 -2.81
C VAL A 103 -16.18 8.26 -4.33
N ALA A 104 -16.58 9.42 -4.80
CA ALA A 104 -16.78 9.71 -6.23
C ALA A 104 -15.44 9.75 -7.01
N ASP A 105 -14.32 10.01 -6.35
CA ASP A 105 -12.98 10.06 -6.98
C ASP A 105 -12.46 8.65 -7.31
N GLY A 106 -13.03 7.62 -6.71
CA GLY A 106 -12.61 6.24 -6.87
C GLY A 106 -11.55 5.83 -5.84
N GLY A 107 -10.42 5.30 -6.30
CA GLY A 107 -9.31 4.82 -5.47
C GLY A 107 -9.33 3.31 -5.21
N ALA A 108 -10.42 2.63 -5.51
CA ALA A 108 -10.50 1.18 -5.41
C ALA A 108 -9.66 0.49 -6.49
N ILE A 109 -9.28 -0.74 -6.22
CA ILE A 109 -8.66 -1.63 -7.21
C ILE A 109 -9.76 -2.50 -7.80
N ASP A 110 -9.94 -2.42 -9.12
CA ASP A 110 -10.94 -3.19 -9.82
C ASP A 110 -10.44 -4.58 -10.20
N PHE A 111 -11.33 -5.55 -10.06
CA PHE A 111 -11.11 -6.93 -10.49
C PHE A 111 -12.08 -7.25 -11.64
N VAL A 112 -11.51 -7.63 -12.78
CA VAL A 112 -12.28 -8.12 -13.94
C VAL A 112 -12.01 -9.61 -14.06
N ASP A 113 -13.05 -10.41 -13.94
CA ASP A 113 -12.97 -11.89 -13.94
C ASP A 113 -11.93 -12.44 -12.94
N GLY A 114 -11.84 -11.81 -11.76
CA GLY A 114 -10.89 -12.18 -10.70
C GLY A 114 -9.45 -11.76 -10.96
N VAL A 115 -9.19 -10.97 -11.99
CA VAL A 115 -7.87 -10.41 -12.33
C VAL A 115 -7.87 -8.91 -12.06
N VAL A 116 -6.80 -8.44 -11.43
CA VAL A 116 -6.61 -7.01 -11.18
C VAL A 116 -6.49 -6.26 -12.49
N ALA A 117 -7.36 -5.27 -12.70
CA ALA A 117 -7.37 -4.43 -13.89
C ALA A 117 -6.31 -3.33 -13.79
N ARG A 118 -5.42 -3.25 -14.80
CA ARG A 118 -4.50 -2.12 -14.93
C ARG A 118 -5.29 -0.90 -15.45
N GLN A 119 -5.20 0.22 -14.74
CA GLN A 119 -5.92 1.46 -15.09
C GLN A 119 -5.04 2.39 -15.95
N GLY A 120 -3.72 2.29 -15.83
CA GLY A 120 -2.84 3.19 -16.57
C GLY A 120 -1.39 3.07 -16.14
N THR A 121 -0.71 4.20 -16.19
CA THR A 121 0.70 4.37 -15.84
C THR A 121 0.86 5.68 -15.07
N GLN A 122 1.72 5.67 -14.07
CA GLN A 122 2.11 6.87 -13.31
C GLN A 122 3.61 7.06 -13.40
N ARG A 123 4.04 8.27 -13.76
CA ARG A 123 5.45 8.66 -13.74
C ARG A 123 5.90 8.79 -12.28
N SER A 124 7.05 8.20 -11.96
CA SER A 124 7.72 8.30 -10.66
C SER A 124 9.18 8.64 -10.87
N ARG A 125 9.75 9.46 -10.01
CA ARG A 125 11.21 9.59 -9.94
C ARG A 125 11.76 8.39 -9.22
N ILE A 126 12.98 7.99 -9.58
CA ILE A 126 13.71 6.89 -8.97
C ILE A 126 15.16 7.31 -8.74
N SER A 127 15.74 6.82 -7.67
CA SER A 127 17.14 7.06 -7.34
C SER A 127 17.85 5.76 -7.00
N PHE A 128 19.16 5.79 -7.17
CA PHE A 128 20.04 4.67 -6.83
C PHE A 128 21.28 5.18 -6.15
N VAL A 129 21.72 4.46 -5.11
CA VAL A 129 23.08 4.57 -4.56
C VAL A 129 23.83 3.32 -4.98
N ILE A 130 24.87 3.52 -5.78
CA ILE A 130 25.67 2.44 -6.37
C ILE A 130 27.05 2.42 -5.75
N PRO A 131 27.50 1.31 -5.15
CA PRO A 131 28.85 1.18 -4.63
C PRO A 131 29.92 1.40 -5.71
N LYS A 132 31.04 2.04 -5.36
CA LYS A 132 32.22 2.13 -6.20
C LYS A 132 33.13 0.90 -6.12
N SER A 133 32.84 -0.01 -5.19
CA SER A 133 33.52 -1.31 -5.12
C SER A 133 33.28 -2.14 -6.37
N ALA A 134 34.13 -3.13 -6.64
CA ALA A 134 33.96 -4.02 -7.77
C ALA A 134 32.61 -4.76 -7.67
N MET A 135 31.82 -4.71 -8.75
CA MET A 135 30.53 -5.41 -8.81
C MET A 135 30.77 -6.92 -8.81
N PRO A 136 30.10 -7.67 -7.93
CA PRO A 136 30.10 -9.14 -7.99
C PRO A 136 29.55 -9.64 -9.32
N ALA A 137 29.94 -10.83 -9.75
CA ALA A 137 29.45 -11.43 -11.00
C ALA A 137 27.92 -11.60 -11.03
N SER A 138 27.28 -11.73 -9.87
CA SER A 138 25.82 -11.80 -9.70
C SER A 138 25.13 -10.43 -9.61
N GLY A 139 25.86 -9.32 -9.74
CA GLY A 139 25.40 -7.98 -9.42
C GLY A 139 25.50 -7.67 -7.92
N TRP A 140 25.32 -6.40 -7.55
CA TRP A 140 25.19 -6.04 -6.14
C TRP A 140 23.86 -6.52 -5.58
N PRO A 141 23.79 -6.94 -4.31
CA PRO A 141 22.53 -7.03 -3.61
C PRO A 141 21.91 -5.63 -3.55
N VAL A 142 20.57 -5.55 -3.62
CA VAL A 142 19.86 -4.27 -3.66
C VAL A 142 18.90 -4.18 -2.48
N VAL A 143 18.93 -3.04 -1.79
CA VAL A 143 17.93 -2.67 -0.77
C VAL A 143 16.99 -1.63 -1.37
N LEU A 144 15.69 -1.89 -1.35
CA LEU A 144 14.69 -0.90 -1.70
C LEU A 144 14.35 -0.07 -0.46
N PHE A 145 14.63 1.23 -0.55
CA PHE A 145 14.32 2.21 0.49
C PHE A 145 12.96 2.87 0.18
N ALA A 146 11.99 2.69 1.06
CA ALA A 146 10.71 3.37 0.99
C ALA A 146 10.72 4.54 1.97
N HIS A 147 10.60 5.76 1.47
CA HIS A 147 10.50 6.95 2.32
C HIS A 147 9.17 7.00 3.07
N GLY A 148 9.12 7.78 4.16
CA GLY A 148 7.90 8.05 4.91
C GLY A 148 7.06 9.15 4.26
N THR A 149 5.89 9.42 4.85
CA THR A 149 4.99 10.53 4.45
C THR A 149 5.75 11.86 4.43
N GLY A 150 5.60 12.61 3.35
CA GLY A 150 6.31 13.87 3.13
C GLY A 150 7.76 13.73 2.65
N GLY A 151 8.26 12.50 2.48
CA GLY A 151 9.57 12.25 1.88
C GLY A 151 9.55 12.27 0.36
N SER A 152 10.69 11.94 -0.25
CA SER A 152 10.86 11.89 -1.70
C SER A 152 11.86 10.81 -2.12
N TYR A 153 11.93 10.55 -3.42
CA TYR A 153 12.81 9.55 -4.04
C TYR A 153 14.30 9.70 -3.67
N ASP A 154 14.74 10.93 -3.36
CA ASP A 154 16.14 11.28 -3.08
C ASP A 154 16.49 11.21 -1.58
N ASN A 155 15.55 10.91 -0.69
CA ASN A 155 15.84 10.76 0.73
C ASN A 155 16.92 9.72 1.03
N VAL A 156 17.11 8.73 0.16
CA VAL A 156 18.18 7.74 0.30
C VAL A 156 19.58 8.37 0.21
N PHE A 157 19.71 9.54 -0.39
CA PHE A 157 20.96 10.30 -0.48
C PHE A 157 21.27 11.08 0.81
N ASP A 158 20.22 11.60 1.47
CA ASP A 158 20.35 12.46 2.65
C ASP A 158 20.52 11.63 3.94
N VAL A 159 19.90 10.45 3.99
CA VAL A 159 20.06 9.57 5.13
C VAL A 159 21.32 8.70 4.93
N GLU A 160 22.17 8.62 5.93
CA GLU A 160 23.43 7.87 5.88
C GLU A 160 23.28 6.38 5.54
N ILE A 161 22.05 5.90 5.40
CA ILE A 161 21.73 4.51 5.06
C ILE A 161 22.30 4.13 3.70
N GLY A 162 22.11 4.97 2.66
CA GLY A 162 22.64 4.70 1.32
C GLY A 162 24.15 4.53 1.35
N THR A 163 24.85 5.48 1.99
CA THR A 163 26.30 5.45 2.16
C THR A 163 26.77 4.24 2.99
N ALA A 164 26.06 3.91 4.06
CA ALA A 164 26.42 2.75 4.89
C ALA A 164 26.27 1.43 4.13
N LEU A 165 25.23 1.28 3.33
CA LEU A 165 25.02 0.12 2.48
C LEU A 165 26.06 0.02 1.37
N ALA A 166 26.41 1.14 0.72
CA ALA A 166 27.43 1.18 -0.33
C ALA A 166 28.81 0.72 0.18
N LYS A 167 29.21 1.12 1.39
CA LYS A 167 30.43 0.64 2.05
C LYS A 167 30.46 -0.88 2.26
N LEU A 168 29.30 -1.51 2.38
CA LEU A 168 29.14 -2.95 2.49
C LEU A 168 29.01 -3.66 1.12
N GLY A 169 29.11 -2.92 0.02
CA GLY A 169 28.92 -3.48 -1.33
C GLY A 169 27.44 -3.78 -1.64
N ILE A 170 26.51 -3.06 -1.03
CA ILE A 170 25.08 -3.19 -1.23
C ILE A 170 24.59 -1.92 -1.93
N ALA A 171 23.95 -2.06 -3.08
CA ALA A 171 23.28 -0.96 -3.75
C ALA A 171 21.92 -0.68 -3.07
N SER A 172 21.43 0.55 -3.20
CA SER A 172 20.07 0.89 -2.77
C SER A 172 19.32 1.63 -3.86
N ALA A 173 18.01 1.50 -3.85
CA ALA A 173 17.09 2.20 -4.74
C ALA A 173 15.95 2.82 -3.93
N SER A 174 15.45 3.96 -4.36
CA SER A 174 14.30 4.63 -3.78
C SER A 174 13.44 5.24 -4.90
N TYR A 175 12.19 5.51 -4.63
CA TYR A 175 11.25 6.07 -5.60
C TYR A 175 10.21 6.93 -4.90
N ASP A 176 9.54 7.83 -5.63
CA ASP A 176 8.40 8.55 -5.07
C ASP A 176 7.24 7.59 -4.77
N GLY A 177 6.78 7.58 -3.54
CA GLY A 177 5.60 6.84 -3.13
C GLY A 177 4.31 7.35 -3.79
N ILE A 178 3.19 6.68 -3.53
CA ILE A 178 1.86 7.17 -3.95
C ILE A 178 1.65 8.58 -3.40
N VAL A 179 1.02 9.46 -4.20
CA VAL A 179 0.75 10.89 -3.92
C VAL A 179 1.99 11.72 -3.52
N HIS A 180 3.19 11.28 -3.92
CA HIS A 180 4.44 12.03 -3.75
C HIS A 180 5.07 12.37 -5.11
N GLY A 181 5.83 13.45 -5.18
CA GLY A 181 6.49 13.89 -6.40
C GLY A 181 5.55 14.00 -7.60
N PRO A 182 5.94 13.55 -8.81
CA PRO A 182 5.10 13.54 -10.00
C PRO A 182 3.81 12.73 -9.87
N ARG A 183 3.76 11.78 -8.92
CA ARG A 183 2.56 10.98 -8.61
C ARG A 183 1.51 11.75 -7.81
N ASN A 184 1.84 12.97 -7.35
CA ASN A 184 0.90 13.92 -6.75
C ASN A 184 0.42 14.92 -7.81
N GLU A 185 -0.37 14.46 -8.75
CA GLU A 185 -0.83 15.24 -9.91
C GLU A 185 -1.69 16.46 -9.51
N THR A 186 -2.28 16.43 -8.35
CA THR A 186 -3.19 17.49 -7.88
C THR A 186 -2.50 18.56 -7.04
N GLY A 187 -1.28 18.32 -6.57
CA GLY A 187 -0.58 19.19 -5.63
C GLY A 187 -1.26 19.28 -4.24
N ALA A 188 -2.17 18.35 -3.94
CA ALA A 188 -2.81 18.29 -2.62
C ALA A 188 -1.77 17.96 -1.54
N SER A 189 -2.07 18.32 -0.26
CA SER A 189 -1.20 17.96 0.86
C SER A 189 -1.03 16.43 0.92
N VAL A 190 0.23 15.99 0.94
CA VAL A 190 0.58 14.56 1.00
C VAL A 190 0.04 13.92 2.29
N GLU A 191 0.10 14.65 3.41
CA GLU A 191 -0.38 14.17 4.71
C GLU A 191 -1.88 13.90 4.68
N ILE A 192 -2.66 14.77 4.02
CA ILE A 192 -4.11 14.59 3.88
C ILE A 192 -4.40 13.46 2.89
N SER A 193 -3.78 13.47 1.73
CA SER A 193 -4.10 12.54 0.65
C SER A 193 -3.63 11.11 0.93
N PHE A 194 -2.58 10.92 1.75
CA PHE A 194 -2.04 9.60 2.06
C PHE A 194 -2.86 8.86 3.12
N PHE A 195 -3.50 9.58 4.04
CA PHE A 195 -4.29 9.01 5.14
C PHE A 195 -5.80 9.10 4.94
N ASN A 196 -6.26 9.43 3.75
CA ASN A 196 -7.68 9.61 3.43
C ASN A 196 -8.33 8.31 2.93
#